data_b488422f4d2ae722f6bc80697f32b9c6
#
_entry.id   b488422f4d2ae722f6bc80697f32b9c6
#
_cell.length_a   1.000
_cell.length_b   1.000
_cell.length_c   1.000
_cell.angle_alpha   90.00
_cell.angle_beta   90.00
_cell.angle_gamma   90.00
#
_symmetry.space_group_name_H-M   'P 1'
#
loop_
_entity.id
_entity.type
_entity.pdbx_description
1 polymer ?
#
loop_
_entity_poly.entity_id
_entity_poly.type
_entity_poly.pdbx_seq_one_letter_code
_entity_poly.pdbx_strand_id
1 'polypeptide(L)'
;MNTLLAKVDQEQKGFATTQQQTATKLHDQKSFLGEKKTYSPRDGYPEDPSKMGTKRVATTVAEVLKNYIQGVTPYLKDLFAVEATNSKGAKTVELVVDGKSFGRLTALELMRLKSVLQNEVIAGYIPTRSDSEVWTPTSDEDYKDREVFETPMLKGVTRTTESEVYVLRDPNLDPQHIPSGYRPETTTKKRTVEIGDYTSQKFSGEWNQKQAADAQHRRAAMLTAVIAALKEVNDQEADTARLDVPGVLDYIYFGK
;
A
#
# COMPACT_ATOMS: atom_id res chain seq x y z
N MET A 1 3.47 33.87 19.45
CA MET A 1 3.98 32.66 20.09
C MET A 1 2.87 31.81 20.73
N ASN A 2 2.14 32.32 21.74
CA ASN A 2 1.09 31.53 22.43
C ASN A 2 0.01 30.95 21.49
N THR A 3 -0.42 31.72 20.49
CA THR A 3 -1.42 31.26 19.51
C THR A 3 -0.87 30.11 18.63
N LEU A 4 0.43 30.18 18.26
CA LEU A 4 1.08 29.14 17.47
C LEU A 4 1.26 27.85 18.26
N LEU A 5 1.67 27.94 19.53
CA LEU A 5 1.78 26.78 20.44
C LEU A 5 0.43 26.08 20.62
N ALA A 6 -0.63 26.84 20.90
CA ALA A 6 -1.98 26.29 21.03
C ALA A 6 -2.45 25.59 19.76
N LYS A 7 -2.07 26.13 18.59
CA LYS A 7 -2.38 25.52 17.28
C LYS A 7 -1.63 24.20 17.08
N VAL A 8 -0.33 24.17 17.39
CA VAL A 8 0.49 22.94 17.31
C VAL A 8 -0.07 21.84 18.21
N ASP A 9 -0.45 22.17 19.44
CA ASP A 9 -1.05 21.21 20.37
C ASP A 9 -2.38 20.64 19.86
N GLN A 10 -3.21 21.50 19.26
CA GLN A 10 -4.47 21.07 18.64
C GLN A 10 -4.25 20.17 17.42
N GLU A 11 -3.29 20.50 16.57
CA GLU A 11 -3.00 19.77 15.32
C GLU A 11 -2.26 18.45 15.56
N GLN A 12 -1.58 18.28 16.70
CA GLN A 12 -0.82 17.07 17.02
C GLN A 12 -1.69 15.80 17.00
N LYS A 13 -2.91 15.88 17.51
CA LYS A 13 -3.86 14.75 17.47
C LYS A 13 -4.27 14.42 16.04
N GLY A 14 -4.51 15.45 15.22
CA GLY A 14 -4.82 15.30 13.81
C GLY A 14 -3.67 14.64 13.04
N PHE A 15 -2.43 15.03 13.32
CA PHE A 15 -1.23 14.43 12.75
C PHE A 15 -1.14 12.92 13.05
N ALA A 16 -1.26 12.52 14.31
CA ALA A 16 -1.23 11.11 14.71
C ALA A 16 -2.37 10.29 14.06
N THR A 17 -3.58 10.87 14.02
CA THR A 17 -4.73 10.25 13.36
C THR A 17 -4.47 10.07 11.86
N THR A 18 -3.92 11.07 11.17
CA THR A 18 -3.58 11.01 9.75
C THR A 18 -2.55 9.92 9.46
N GLN A 19 -1.50 9.81 10.30
CA GLN A 19 -0.52 8.72 10.17
C GLN A 19 -1.18 7.35 10.30
N GLN A 20 -1.98 7.14 11.33
CA GLN A 20 -2.64 5.86 11.57
C GLN A 20 -3.62 5.50 10.44
N GLN A 21 -4.44 6.44 9.98
CA GLN A 21 -5.38 6.22 8.88
C GLN A 21 -4.64 5.90 7.59
N THR A 22 -3.52 6.56 7.31
CA THR A 22 -2.69 6.30 6.15
C THR A 22 -2.07 4.90 6.22
N ALA A 23 -1.49 4.51 7.36
CA ALA A 23 -0.96 3.17 7.57
C ALA A 23 -2.05 2.11 7.36
N THR A 24 -3.24 2.29 7.93
CA THR A 24 -4.38 1.38 7.75
C THR A 24 -4.78 1.26 6.28
N LYS A 25 -4.84 2.38 5.54
CA LYS A 25 -5.14 2.36 4.09
C LYS A 25 -4.08 1.61 3.30
N LEU A 26 -2.79 1.82 3.59
CA LEU A 26 -1.71 1.12 2.90
C LEU A 26 -1.69 -0.38 3.20
N HIS A 27 -2.16 -0.82 4.36
CA HIS A 27 -2.34 -2.24 4.67
C HIS A 27 -3.54 -2.90 3.97
N ASP A 28 -4.54 -2.13 3.55
CA ASP A 28 -5.69 -2.66 2.80
C ASP A 28 -5.35 -2.85 1.32
N GLN A 29 -4.55 -3.88 1.02
CA GLN A 29 -4.13 -4.21 -0.35
C GLN A 29 -5.32 -4.34 -1.32
N LYS A 30 -6.50 -4.74 -0.83
CA LYS A 30 -7.67 -4.95 -1.68
C LYS A 30 -8.17 -3.68 -2.34
N SER A 31 -7.91 -2.52 -1.75
CA SER A 31 -8.30 -1.21 -2.28
C SER A 31 -7.43 -0.77 -3.48
N PHE A 32 -6.22 -1.31 -3.60
CA PHE A 32 -5.28 -1.03 -4.69
C PHE A 32 -5.43 -1.98 -5.88
N LEU A 33 -6.20 -3.06 -5.73
CA LEU A 33 -6.32 -4.11 -6.74
C LEU A 33 -7.68 -4.06 -7.42
N GLY A 34 -7.65 -4.14 -8.75
CA GLY A 34 -8.80 -4.28 -9.62
C GLY A 34 -8.73 -5.53 -10.48
N GLU A 35 -9.86 -5.94 -11.02
CA GLU A 35 -9.95 -7.05 -11.96
C GLU A 35 -11.16 -6.85 -12.87
N LYS A 36 -10.98 -7.15 -14.16
CA LYS A 36 -12.06 -7.18 -15.14
C LYS A 36 -12.15 -8.58 -15.73
N LYS A 37 -13.29 -9.21 -15.56
CA LYS A 37 -13.59 -10.54 -16.08
C LYS A 37 -14.75 -10.46 -17.07
N THR A 38 -14.61 -11.12 -18.20
CA THR A 38 -15.72 -11.37 -19.12
C THR A 38 -15.83 -12.85 -19.40
N TYR A 39 -17.04 -13.30 -19.65
CA TYR A 39 -17.33 -14.68 -20.02
C TYR A 39 -18.33 -14.68 -21.17
N SER A 40 -18.07 -15.49 -22.18
CA SER A 40 -18.96 -15.73 -23.31
C SER A 40 -19.26 -17.23 -23.37
N PRO A 41 -20.48 -17.67 -23.09
CA PRO A 41 -20.85 -19.08 -23.19
C PRO A 41 -20.84 -19.52 -24.67
N ARG A 42 -20.53 -20.79 -24.90
CA ARG A 42 -20.74 -21.42 -26.19
C ARG A 42 -22.21 -21.84 -26.35
N ASP A 43 -22.60 -22.08 -27.59
CA ASP A 43 -23.96 -22.50 -27.92
C ASP A 43 -24.41 -23.70 -27.09
N GLY A 44 -25.59 -23.57 -26.46
CA GLY A 44 -26.19 -24.60 -25.60
C GLY A 44 -25.79 -24.54 -24.11
N TYR A 45 -24.90 -23.60 -23.71
CA TYR A 45 -24.52 -23.43 -22.33
C TYR A 45 -25.04 -22.09 -21.76
N PRO A 46 -25.42 -22.05 -20.48
CA PRO A 46 -25.94 -20.83 -19.85
C PRO A 46 -24.82 -19.82 -19.60
N GLU A 47 -25.20 -18.55 -19.50
CA GLU A 47 -24.35 -17.52 -18.91
C GLU A 47 -24.02 -17.87 -17.44
N ASP A 48 -22.79 -17.57 -17.03
CA ASP A 48 -22.34 -17.74 -15.66
C ASP A 48 -21.92 -16.39 -15.08
N PRO A 49 -22.83 -15.71 -14.36
CA PRO A 49 -22.54 -14.41 -13.75
C PRO A 49 -21.36 -14.44 -12.77
N SER A 50 -21.03 -15.60 -12.19
CA SER A 50 -19.90 -15.72 -11.27
C SER A 50 -18.54 -15.57 -11.96
N LYS A 51 -18.52 -15.77 -13.27
CA LYS A 51 -17.33 -15.63 -14.13
C LYS A 51 -17.22 -14.24 -14.79
N MET A 52 -18.20 -13.38 -14.56
CA MET A 52 -18.22 -12.01 -15.05
C MET A 52 -18.13 -11.05 -13.89
N GLY A 53 -17.46 -9.93 -14.07
CA GLY A 53 -17.41 -8.88 -13.06
C GLY A 53 -16.28 -7.89 -13.29
N THR A 54 -16.50 -6.71 -12.77
CA THR A 54 -15.48 -5.65 -12.74
C THR A 54 -15.32 -5.19 -11.31
N LYS A 55 -14.12 -5.37 -10.76
CA LYS A 55 -13.67 -4.74 -9.52
C LYS A 55 -12.72 -3.62 -9.89
N ARG A 56 -13.07 -2.39 -9.56
CA ARG A 56 -12.23 -1.22 -9.85
C ARG A 56 -11.17 -1.03 -8.77
N VAL A 57 -10.03 -0.45 -9.14
CA VAL A 57 -9.03 0.08 -8.20
C VAL A 57 -9.65 1.26 -7.47
N ALA A 58 -9.83 1.15 -6.16
CA ALA A 58 -10.46 2.19 -5.36
C ALA A 58 -9.53 3.39 -5.14
N THR A 59 -8.23 3.14 -4.90
CA THR A 59 -7.21 4.17 -4.71
C THR A 59 -5.84 3.70 -5.21
N THR A 60 -4.91 4.65 -5.39
CA THR A 60 -3.52 4.35 -5.72
C THR A 60 -2.59 4.74 -4.58
N VAL A 61 -1.41 4.13 -4.50
CA VAL A 61 -0.37 4.50 -3.52
C VAL A 61 -0.02 5.98 -3.66
N ALA A 62 0.10 6.48 -4.88
CA ALA A 62 0.40 7.89 -5.14
C ALA A 62 -0.67 8.83 -4.54
N GLU A 63 -1.96 8.50 -4.69
CA GLU A 63 -3.07 9.27 -4.11
C GLU A 63 -3.02 9.24 -2.57
N VAL A 64 -2.83 8.08 -1.98
CA VAL A 64 -2.74 7.92 -0.52
C VAL A 64 -1.58 8.74 0.04
N LEU A 65 -0.40 8.70 -0.59
CA LEU A 65 0.77 9.46 -0.15
C LEU A 65 0.60 10.96 -0.35
N LYS A 66 -0.01 11.41 -1.46
CA LYS A 66 -0.34 12.83 -1.67
C LYS A 66 -1.26 13.35 -0.56
N ASN A 67 -2.31 12.59 -0.23
CA ASN A 67 -3.25 12.96 0.84
C ASN A 67 -2.55 12.98 2.20
N TYR A 68 -1.66 12.03 2.47
CA TYR A 68 -0.83 12.02 3.67
C TYR A 68 0.02 13.29 3.79
N ILE A 69 0.78 13.61 2.75
CA ILE A 69 1.63 14.82 2.73
C ILE A 69 0.79 16.07 2.98
N GLN A 70 -0.37 16.21 2.30
CA GLN A 70 -1.26 17.33 2.50
C GLN A 70 -1.79 17.41 3.94
N GLY A 71 -2.15 16.28 4.52
CA GLY A 71 -2.71 16.21 5.87
C GLY A 71 -1.70 16.50 6.98
N VAL A 72 -0.41 16.13 6.81
CA VAL A 72 0.61 16.33 7.85
C VAL A 72 1.36 17.66 7.71
N THR A 73 1.36 18.26 6.53
CA THR A 73 2.13 19.48 6.24
C THR A 73 1.80 20.67 7.16
N PRO A 74 0.53 20.98 7.47
CA PRO A 74 0.20 22.11 8.35
C PRO A 74 0.85 21.97 9.72
N TYR A 75 0.64 20.85 10.39
CA TYR A 75 1.23 20.56 11.69
C TYR A 75 2.77 20.67 11.68
N LEU A 76 3.42 20.03 10.70
CA LEU A 76 4.88 20.07 10.61
C LEU A 76 5.41 21.48 10.37
N LYS A 77 4.75 22.27 9.53
CA LYS A 77 5.14 23.68 9.32
C LYS A 77 5.08 24.51 10.61
N ASP A 78 3.99 24.38 11.35
CA ASP A 78 3.80 25.13 12.58
C ASP A 78 4.77 24.65 13.67
N LEU A 79 5.01 23.34 13.77
CA LEU A 79 6.00 22.75 14.67
C LEU A 79 7.41 23.31 14.40
N PHE A 80 7.86 23.29 13.15
CA PHE A 80 9.18 23.84 12.77
C PHE A 80 9.26 25.36 12.95
N ALA A 81 8.16 26.10 12.78
CA ALA A 81 8.12 27.53 13.06
C ALA A 81 8.31 27.83 14.57
N VAL A 82 7.79 26.99 15.44
CA VAL A 82 8.05 27.07 16.90
C VAL A 82 9.53 26.82 17.18
N GLU A 83 10.12 25.75 16.63
CA GLU A 83 11.53 25.41 16.86
C GLU A 83 12.47 26.51 16.32
N ALA A 84 12.21 27.04 15.14
CA ALA A 84 12.97 28.16 14.55
C ALA A 84 12.90 29.43 15.43
N THR A 85 11.72 29.69 16.01
CA THR A 85 11.54 30.84 16.91
C THR A 85 12.29 30.65 18.22
N ASN A 86 12.24 29.46 18.80
CA ASN A 86 12.91 29.12 20.07
C ASN A 86 14.44 29.11 19.93
N SER A 87 14.95 28.81 18.72
CA SER A 87 16.38 28.78 18.43
C SER A 87 16.88 30.01 17.66
N LYS A 88 16.14 31.11 17.69
CA LYS A 88 16.50 32.36 16.99
C LYS A 88 17.89 32.87 17.43
N GLY A 89 18.76 33.08 16.44
CA GLY A 89 20.14 33.52 16.67
C GLY A 89 21.13 32.40 16.96
N ALA A 90 20.70 31.16 17.02
CA ALA A 90 21.59 30.01 17.14
C ALA A 90 22.34 29.75 15.81
N LYS A 91 23.48 29.06 15.90
CA LYS A 91 24.24 28.60 14.73
C LYS A 91 23.37 27.72 13.84
N THR A 92 23.47 27.91 12.53
CA THR A 92 22.76 27.11 11.54
C THR A 92 23.73 26.38 10.62
N VAL A 93 23.35 25.21 10.15
CA VAL A 93 24.05 24.44 9.13
C VAL A 93 23.11 24.18 7.96
N GLU A 94 23.63 24.07 6.77
CA GLU A 94 22.84 23.75 5.59
C GLU A 94 22.58 22.25 5.50
N LEU A 95 21.31 21.85 5.41
CA LEU A 95 20.94 20.46 5.21
C LEU A 95 20.92 20.15 3.71
N VAL A 96 21.88 19.34 3.26
CA VAL A 96 21.99 18.88 1.87
C VAL A 96 21.85 17.37 1.79
N VAL A 97 21.02 16.87 0.88
CA VAL A 97 20.81 15.44 0.61
C VAL A 97 20.83 15.23 -0.89
N ASP A 98 21.69 14.35 -1.38
CA ASP A 98 21.84 14.06 -2.82
C ASP A 98 22.03 15.33 -3.67
N GLY A 99 22.78 16.31 -3.15
CA GLY A 99 23.04 17.58 -3.81
C GLY A 99 21.89 18.59 -3.77
N LYS A 100 20.76 18.26 -3.15
CA LYS A 100 19.62 19.16 -2.99
C LYS A 100 19.63 19.80 -1.59
N SER A 101 19.58 21.14 -1.52
CA SER A 101 19.45 21.88 -0.27
C SER A 101 18.00 21.89 0.22
N PHE A 102 17.84 21.65 1.53
CA PHE A 102 16.57 21.71 2.25
C PHE A 102 16.49 22.90 3.21
N GLY A 103 17.48 23.78 3.18
CA GLY A 103 17.55 25.00 3.98
C GLY A 103 18.61 24.94 5.09
N ARG A 104 18.74 26.06 5.80
CA ARG A 104 19.67 26.21 6.94
C ARG A 104 18.89 26.01 8.23
N LEU A 105 19.30 25.02 9.02
CA LEU A 105 18.61 24.57 10.22
C LEU A 105 19.51 24.71 11.46
N THR A 106 18.91 25.02 12.58
CA THR A 106 19.54 25.02 13.91
C THR A 106 19.62 23.61 14.47
N ALA A 107 20.38 23.40 15.54
CA ALA A 107 20.44 22.12 16.23
C ALA A 107 19.05 21.65 16.71
N LEU A 108 18.21 22.56 17.20
CA LEU A 108 16.86 22.23 17.69
C LEU A 108 15.95 21.76 16.57
N GLU A 109 15.94 22.46 15.43
CA GLU A 109 15.20 22.04 14.23
C GLU A 109 15.69 20.69 13.70
N LEU A 110 17.00 20.45 13.65
CA LEU A 110 17.57 19.18 13.23
C LEU A 110 17.22 18.04 14.18
N MET A 111 17.23 18.27 15.50
CA MET A 111 16.79 17.27 16.49
C MET A 111 15.30 16.92 16.30
N ARG A 112 14.47 17.93 16.05
CA ARG A 112 13.05 17.72 15.76
C ARG A 112 12.86 16.92 14.46
N LEU A 113 13.57 17.29 13.38
CA LEU A 113 13.51 16.57 12.12
C LEU A 113 13.97 15.12 12.26
N LYS A 114 15.06 14.87 13.00
CA LYS A 114 15.52 13.52 13.33
C LYS A 114 14.40 12.70 13.99
N SER A 115 13.73 13.27 15.00
CA SER A 115 12.61 12.61 15.69
C SER A 115 11.45 12.29 14.74
N VAL A 116 11.06 13.24 13.88
CA VAL A 116 10.00 13.02 12.88
C VAL A 116 10.36 11.89 11.93
N LEU A 117 11.61 11.88 11.42
CA LEU A 117 12.07 10.84 10.48
C LEU A 117 12.20 9.47 11.15
N GLN A 118 12.60 9.39 12.41
CA GLN A 118 12.68 8.13 13.16
C GLN A 118 11.31 7.52 13.43
N ASN A 119 10.31 8.36 13.70
CA ASN A 119 8.93 7.95 13.95
C ASN A 119 8.09 7.81 12.68
N GLU A 120 8.64 8.15 11.51
CA GLU A 120 7.97 7.97 10.23
C GLU A 120 7.97 6.48 9.85
N VAL A 121 6.80 5.89 9.75
CA VAL A 121 6.61 4.45 9.47
C VAL A 121 5.96 4.18 8.11
N ILE A 122 5.38 5.20 7.47
CA ILE A 122 4.57 5.06 6.26
C ILE A 122 5.37 4.46 5.09
N ALA A 123 6.65 4.86 4.94
CA ALA A 123 7.51 4.34 3.89
C ALA A 123 7.72 2.81 3.97
N GLY A 124 7.58 2.21 5.17
CA GLY A 124 7.67 0.77 5.39
C GLY A 124 6.41 -0.02 5.05
N TYR A 125 5.26 0.67 4.90
CA TYR A 125 3.96 0.05 4.65
C TYR A 125 3.46 0.18 3.21
N ILE A 126 4.25 0.74 2.31
CA ILE A 126 3.88 0.93 0.91
C ILE A 126 3.68 -0.44 0.24
N PRO A 127 2.46 -0.77 -0.22
CA PRO A 127 2.22 -2.02 -0.91
C PRO A 127 2.85 -2.02 -2.30
N THR A 128 3.36 -3.19 -2.70
CA THR A 128 4.03 -3.36 -3.99
C THR A 128 3.38 -4.46 -4.80
N ARG A 129 3.17 -4.17 -6.09
CA ARG A 129 2.68 -5.15 -7.05
C ARG A 129 3.70 -6.26 -7.27
N SER A 130 3.19 -7.45 -7.60
CA SER A 130 4.01 -8.63 -7.84
C SER A 130 4.88 -8.46 -9.08
N ASP A 131 6.16 -8.81 -8.98
CA ASP A 131 7.10 -8.83 -10.11
C ASP A 131 6.95 -10.09 -10.99
N SER A 132 6.11 -11.06 -10.57
CA SER A 132 5.84 -12.26 -11.36
C SER A 132 4.93 -12.00 -12.58
N GLU A 133 4.30 -10.82 -12.64
CA GLU A 133 3.41 -10.42 -13.72
C GLU A 133 3.99 -9.23 -14.48
N VAL A 134 3.69 -9.17 -15.77
CA VAL A 134 4.08 -8.03 -16.61
C VAL A 134 3.04 -6.93 -16.43
N TRP A 135 3.48 -5.75 -15.96
CA TRP A 135 2.63 -4.61 -15.73
C TRP A 135 2.96 -3.47 -16.68
N THR A 136 1.95 -2.93 -17.33
CA THR A 136 2.04 -1.74 -18.19
C THR A 136 1.10 -0.66 -17.68
N PRO A 137 1.39 0.63 -17.89
CA PRO A 137 0.42 1.69 -17.59
C PRO A 137 -0.89 1.42 -18.32
N THR A 138 -2.01 1.56 -17.61
CA THR A 138 -3.32 1.29 -18.22
C THR A 138 -3.72 2.40 -19.19
N SER A 139 -4.41 2.00 -20.25
CA SER A 139 -5.07 2.90 -21.20
C SER A 139 -6.59 3.03 -20.95
N ASP A 140 -7.11 2.37 -19.90
CA ASP A 140 -8.53 2.40 -19.57
C ASP A 140 -8.95 3.81 -19.10
N GLU A 141 -9.96 4.40 -19.75
CA GLU A 141 -10.50 5.73 -19.47
C GLU A 141 -11.01 5.87 -18.02
N ASP A 142 -11.41 4.79 -17.37
CA ASP A 142 -11.81 4.78 -15.95
C ASP A 142 -10.68 5.18 -15.00
N TYR A 143 -9.42 5.09 -15.46
CA TYR A 143 -8.23 5.39 -14.68
C TYR A 143 -7.41 6.56 -15.23
N LYS A 144 -8.02 7.37 -16.08
CA LYS A 144 -7.36 8.57 -16.63
C LYS A 144 -6.79 9.44 -15.49
N ASP A 145 -5.58 9.91 -15.67
CA ASP A 145 -4.84 10.74 -14.71
C ASP A 145 -4.49 10.06 -13.36
N ARG A 146 -4.71 8.74 -13.25
CA ARG A 146 -4.33 7.95 -12.09
C ARG A 146 -3.15 7.04 -12.41
N GLU A 147 -2.28 6.80 -11.42
CA GLU A 147 -1.16 5.86 -11.54
C GLU A 147 -1.64 4.42 -11.35
N VAL A 148 -2.30 3.88 -12.37
CA VAL A 148 -2.80 2.50 -12.40
C VAL A 148 -2.10 1.72 -13.52
N PHE A 149 -1.78 0.48 -13.23
CA PHE A 149 -1.12 -0.46 -14.15
C PHE A 149 -2.03 -1.65 -14.40
N GLU A 150 -1.88 -2.24 -15.59
CA GLU A 150 -2.65 -3.40 -16.01
C GLU A 150 -1.75 -4.54 -16.47
N THR A 151 -2.26 -5.77 -16.34
CA THR A 151 -1.63 -6.95 -16.95
C THR A 151 -2.14 -7.14 -18.38
N PRO A 152 -1.40 -7.87 -19.24
CA PRO A 152 -1.95 -8.36 -20.49
C PRO A 152 -3.26 -9.12 -20.24
N MET A 153 -4.22 -8.97 -21.15
CA MET A 153 -5.49 -9.70 -21.08
C MET A 153 -5.26 -11.20 -21.22
N LEU A 154 -5.54 -11.96 -20.19
CA LEU A 154 -5.53 -13.41 -20.22
C LEU A 154 -6.81 -13.90 -20.89
N LYS A 155 -6.66 -14.76 -21.89
CA LYS A 155 -7.78 -15.46 -22.55
C LYS A 155 -7.69 -16.94 -22.23
N GLY A 156 -8.81 -17.54 -21.92
CA GLY A 156 -8.86 -18.97 -21.61
C GLY A 156 -10.23 -19.56 -21.93
N VAL A 157 -10.29 -20.89 -21.87
CA VAL A 157 -11.50 -21.65 -22.16
C VAL A 157 -11.94 -22.35 -20.88
N THR A 158 -13.20 -22.19 -20.54
CA THR A 158 -13.82 -22.92 -19.44
C THR A 158 -14.27 -24.29 -19.94
N ARG A 159 -13.96 -25.34 -19.17
CA ARG A 159 -14.31 -26.72 -19.49
C ARG A 159 -15.15 -27.33 -18.37
N THR A 160 -16.08 -28.19 -18.77
CA THR A 160 -16.84 -29.04 -17.84
C THR A 160 -16.70 -30.49 -18.23
N THR A 161 -16.99 -31.39 -17.30
CA THR A 161 -17.01 -32.82 -17.56
C THR A 161 -18.46 -33.29 -17.63
N GLU A 162 -18.88 -33.68 -18.82
CA GLU A 162 -20.17 -34.32 -19.04
C GLU A 162 -20.02 -35.82 -18.87
N SER A 163 -21.03 -36.42 -18.26
CA SER A 163 -21.10 -37.88 -18.08
C SER A 163 -22.26 -38.43 -18.87
N GLU A 164 -21.94 -39.21 -19.90
CA GLU A 164 -22.95 -39.94 -20.66
C GLU A 164 -23.04 -41.37 -20.17
N VAL A 165 -24.24 -41.77 -19.83
CA VAL A 165 -24.54 -43.17 -19.43
C VAL A 165 -24.95 -43.96 -20.67
N TYR A 166 -24.13 -44.91 -21.03
CA TYR A 166 -24.44 -45.85 -22.11
C TYR A 166 -25.01 -47.11 -21.52
N VAL A 167 -26.16 -47.54 -22.07
CA VAL A 167 -26.77 -48.85 -21.76
C VAL A 167 -26.04 -49.89 -22.60
N LEU A 168 -25.38 -50.82 -21.92
CA LEU A 168 -24.75 -51.95 -22.61
C LEU A 168 -25.84 -52.93 -23.01
N ARG A 169 -25.98 -53.19 -24.32
CA ARG A 169 -26.93 -54.14 -24.84
C ARG A 169 -26.37 -55.54 -24.61
N ASP A 170 -27.10 -56.36 -23.78
CA ASP A 170 -26.77 -57.77 -23.67
C ASP A 170 -26.98 -58.45 -25.04
N PRO A 171 -25.93 -59.00 -25.68
CA PRO A 171 -26.03 -59.61 -27.01
C PRO A 171 -26.92 -60.87 -26.98
N ASN A 172 -27.15 -61.46 -25.80
CA ASN A 172 -27.95 -62.67 -25.65
C ASN A 172 -29.41 -62.37 -25.28
N LEU A 173 -29.78 -61.09 -25.14
CA LEU A 173 -31.15 -60.70 -24.77
C LEU A 173 -32.03 -60.65 -26.02
N ASP A 174 -33.07 -61.50 -26.05
CA ASP A 174 -34.09 -61.42 -27.10
C ASP A 174 -34.89 -60.12 -26.95
N PRO A 175 -34.89 -59.22 -27.94
CA PRO A 175 -35.63 -57.96 -27.90
C PRO A 175 -37.15 -58.14 -27.72
N GLN A 176 -37.69 -59.33 -28.07
CA GLN A 176 -39.12 -59.63 -27.96
C GLN A 176 -39.52 -60.23 -26.59
N HIS A 177 -38.54 -60.70 -25.83
CA HIS A 177 -38.76 -61.35 -24.53
C HIS A 177 -37.83 -60.80 -23.44
N ILE A 178 -38.05 -59.54 -23.03
CA ILE A 178 -37.29 -58.92 -21.95
C ILE A 178 -37.84 -59.44 -20.61
N PRO A 179 -37.03 -60.14 -19.77
CA PRO A 179 -37.48 -60.65 -18.46
C PRO A 179 -37.99 -59.55 -17.56
N SER A 180 -39.07 -59.84 -16.81
CA SER A 180 -39.56 -58.92 -15.77
C SER A 180 -38.47 -58.71 -14.71
N GLY A 181 -38.02 -57.44 -14.54
CA GLY A 181 -36.93 -57.07 -13.61
C GLY A 181 -35.54 -56.98 -14.23
N TYR A 182 -35.38 -57.14 -15.56
CA TYR A 182 -34.11 -56.92 -16.23
C TYR A 182 -33.61 -55.50 -16.01
N ARG A 183 -32.38 -55.38 -15.49
CA ARG A 183 -31.65 -54.12 -15.38
C ARG A 183 -30.44 -54.16 -16.32
N PRO A 184 -30.43 -53.37 -17.36
CA PRO A 184 -29.27 -53.34 -18.29
C PRO A 184 -28.04 -52.86 -17.53
N GLU A 185 -26.88 -53.43 -17.85
CA GLU A 185 -25.61 -52.87 -17.44
C GLU A 185 -25.40 -51.51 -18.08
N THR A 186 -24.92 -50.58 -17.32
CA THR A 186 -24.62 -49.24 -17.75
C THR A 186 -23.14 -48.93 -17.59
N THR A 187 -22.56 -48.28 -18.55
CA THR A 187 -21.22 -47.71 -18.41
C THR A 187 -21.28 -46.21 -18.57
N THR A 188 -20.48 -45.49 -17.79
CA THR A 188 -20.42 -44.04 -17.83
C THR A 188 -19.14 -43.61 -18.55
N LYS A 189 -19.29 -42.92 -19.67
CA LYS A 189 -18.17 -42.26 -20.32
C LYS A 189 -18.15 -40.79 -19.91
N LYS A 190 -16.99 -40.34 -19.47
CA LYS A 190 -16.76 -38.93 -19.16
C LYS A 190 -16.11 -38.25 -20.35
N ARG A 191 -16.69 -37.15 -20.78
CA ARG A 191 -16.16 -36.30 -21.86
C ARG A 191 -15.95 -34.90 -21.33
N THR A 192 -14.76 -34.35 -21.53
CA THR A 192 -14.49 -32.94 -21.24
C THR A 192 -14.94 -32.09 -22.42
N VAL A 193 -15.86 -31.17 -22.20
CA VAL A 193 -16.38 -30.25 -23.23
C VAL A 193 -16.06 -28.81 -22.86
N GLU A 194 -15.83 -27.99 -23.85
CA GLU A 194 -15.59 -26.56 -23.69
C GLU A 194 -16.93 -25.85 -23.70
N ILE A 195 -17.21 -25.09 -22.62
CA ILE A 195 -18.51 -24.49 -22.35
C ILE A 195 -18.55 -22.99 -22.55
N GLY A 196 -17.38 -22.33 -22.64
CA GLY A 196 -17.31 -20.88 -22.88
C GLY A 196 -15.88 -20.37 -22.85
N ASP A 197 -15.72 -19.17 -23.38
CA ASP A 197 -14.46 -18.45 -23.42
C ASP A 197 -14.49 -17.35 -22.34
N TYR A 198 -13.38 -17.17 -21.62
CA TYR A 198 -13.26 -16.11 -20.63
C TYR A 198 -12.05 -15.23 -20.90
N THR A 199 -12.17 -13.97 -20.47
CA THR A 199 -11.01 -13.08 -20.36
C THR A 199 -10.87 -12.60 -18.94
N SER A 200 -9.62 -12.37 -18.51
CA SER A 200 -9.31 -11.75 -17.23
C SER A 200 -8.17 -10.78 -17.41
N GLN A 201 -8.30 -9.60 -16.81
CA GLN A 201 -7.27 -8.58 -16.77
C GLN A 201 -7.22 -8.00 -15.35
N LYS A 202 -6.02 -7.88 -14.81
CA LYS A 202 -5.80 -7.33 -13.47
C LYS A 202 -5.32 -5.89 -13.57
N PHE A 203 -5.71 -5.08 -12.58
CA PHE A 203 -5.30 -3.69 -12.42
C PHE A 203 -4.68 -3.50 -11.05
N SER A 204 -3.66 -2.65 -10.96
CA SER A 204 -3.02 -2.32 -9.70
C SER A 204 -2.66 -0.85 -9.61
N GLY A 205 -3.04 -0.21 -8.49
CA GLY A 205 -2.59 1.11 -8.08
C GLY A 205 -1.40 1.07 -7.12
N GLU A 206 -0.78 -0.11 -6.94
CA GLU A 206 0.41 -0.31 -6.11
C GLU A 206 1.68 0.15 -6.82
N TRP A 207 2.70 0.50 -6.05
CA TRP A 207 4.02 0.78 -6.59
C TRP A 207 4.76 -0.51 -7.00
N ASN A 208 5.81 -0.37 -7.82
CA ASN A 208 6.76 -1.47 -8.00
C ASN A 208 7.74 -1.52 -6.81
N GLN A 209 8.44 -2.65 -6.64
CA GLN A 209 9.39 -2.83 -5.54
C GLN A 209 10.49 -1.78 -5.54
N LYS A 210 10.97 -1.37 -6.73
CA LYS A 210 11.99 -0.32 -6.84
C LYS A 210 11.50 1.02 -6.32
N GLN A 211 10.28 1.46 -6.67
CA GLN A 211 9.71 2.72 -6.18
C GLN A 211 9.61 2.74 -4.64
N ALA A 212 9.17 1.63 -4.04
CA ALA A 212 9.07 1.51 -2.59
C ALA A 212 10.46 1.48 -1.93
N ALA A 213 11.42 0.74 -2.47
CA ALA A 213 12.79 0.70 -1.99
C ALA A 213 13.47 2.08 -2.10
N ASP A 214 13.28 2.80 -3.22
CA ASP A 214 13.82 4.14 -3.41
C ASP A 214 13.26 5.14 -2.39
N ALA A 215 11.96 5.01 -1.99
CA ALA A 215 11.38 5.85 -0.95
C ALA A 215 12.03 5.58 0.42
N GLN A 216 12.24 4.31 0.78
CA GLN A 216 12.93 3.94 2.01
C GLN A 216 14.40 4.40 2.00
N HIS A 217 15.07 4.26 0.87
CA HIS A 217 16.45 4.71 0.71
C HIS A 217 16.57 6.23 0.88
N ARG A 218 15.70 7.02 0.24
CA ARG A 218 15.67 8.48 0.40
C ARG A 218 15.40 8.90 1.85
N ARG A 219 14.52 8.18 2.56
CA ARG A 219 14.29 8.42 4.00
C ARG A 219 15.55 8.16 4.83
N ALA A 220 16.24 7.06 4.56
CA ALA A 220 17.49 6.72 5.25
C ALA A 220 18.61 7.74 4.94
N ALA A 221 18.76 8.15 3.69
CA ALA A 221 19.72 9.19 3.28
C ALA A 221 19.44 10.53 3.99
N MET A 222 18.18 10.95 4.05
CA MET A 222 17.76 12.15 4.79
C MET A 222 18.13 12.05 6.27
N LEU A 223 17.83 10.92 6.93
CA LEU A 223 18.19 10.73 8.34
C LEU A 223 19.69 10.78 8.58
N THR A 224 20.49 10.18 7.69
CA THR A 224 21.95 10.22 7.75
C THR A 224 22.47 11.65 7.61
N ALA A 225 21.95 12.41 6.66
CA ALA A 225 22.33 13.81 6.46
C ALA A 225 21.96 14.68 7.67
N VAL A 226 20.79 14.48 8.27
CA VAL A 226 20.38 15.17 9.51
C VAL A 226 21.34 14.86 10.67
N ILE A 227 21.77 13.61 10.82
CA ILE A 227 22.76 13.24 11.87
C ILE A 227 24.11 13.89 11.60
N ALA A 228 24.56 13.96 10.35
CA ALA A 228 25.81 14.64 9.98
C ALA A 228 25.72 16.15 10.25
N ALA A 229 24.63 16.79 9.85
CA ALA A 229 24.38 18.21 10.09
C ALA A 229 24.30 18.53 11.62
N LEU A 230 23.71 17.61 12.41
CA LEU A 230 23.71 17.75 13.88
C LEU A 230 25.12 17.70 14.47
N LYS A 231 26.00 16.84 13.98
CA LYS A 231 27.41 16.81 14.41
C LYS A 231 28.11 18.13 14.08
N GLU A 232 27.93 18.62 12.85
CA GLU A 232 28.55 19.87 12.39
C GLU A 232 28.09 21.08 13.21
N VAL A 233 26.80 21.19 13.53
CA VAL A 233 26.27 22.33 14.28
C VAL A 233 26.68 22.27 15.76
N ASN A 234 26.87 21.07 16.31
CA ASN A 234 27.27 20.81 17.72
C ASN A 234 28.78 20.63 17.90
N ASP A 235 29.58 20.81 16.84
CA ASP A 235 31.04 20.72 16.93
C ASP A 235 31.62 21.96 17.65
N GLN A 236 31.33 22.07 18.93
CA GLN A 236 31.80 23.07 19.87
C GLN A 236 32.18 22.36 21.17
N GLU A 237 33.11 22.95 21.93
CA GLU A 237 33.40 22.48 23.27
C GLU A 237 32.11 22.46 24.11
N ALA A 238 31.88 21.33 24.77
CA ALA A 238 30.73 21.19 25.66
C ALA A 238 30.81 22.22 26.81
N ASP A 239 29.79 23.06 26.87
CA ASP A 239 29.63 23.96 28.03
C ASP A 239 29.19 23.15 29.28
N THR A 240 29.55 23.63 30.44
CA THR A 240 29.13 23.01 31.69
C THR A 240 27.62 23.17 31.88
N ALA A 241 26.97 22.14 32.44
CA ALA A 241 25.55 22.19 32.75
C ALA A 241 25.25 23.36 33.70
N ARG A 242 24.35 24.27 33.26
CA ARG A 242 23.90 25.41 34.10
C ARG A 242 22.78 25.04 35.06
N LEU A 243 22.14 23.92 34.83
CA LEU A 243 21.07 23.39 35.67
C LEU A 243 21.67 22.61 36.82
N ASP A 244 21.27 22.95 38.06
CA ASP A 244 21.53 22.13 39.25
C ASP A 244 20.64 20.87 39.21
N VAL A 245 21.11 19.87 38.46
CA VAL A 245 20.37 18.60 38.27
C VAL A 245 20.12 17.88 39.61
N PRO A 246 21.12 17.75 40.52
CA PRO A 246 20.86 17.17 41.84
C PRO A 246 19.79 17.92 42.62
N GLY A 247 19.84 19.26 42.68
CA GLY A 247 18.85 20.07 43.38
C GLY A 247 17.43 19.90 42.80
N VAL A 248 17.27 19.79 41.47
CA VAL A 248 15.97 19.51 40.87
C VAL A 248 15.44 18.14 41.29
N LEU A 249 16.28 17.11 41.31
CA LEU A 249 15.88 15.76 41.71
C LEU A 249 15.57 15.68 43.20
N ASP A 250 16.37 16.35 44.04
CA ASP A 250 16.13 16.45 45.49
C ASP A 250 14.81 17.16 45.79
N TYR A 251 14.49 18.22 45.04
CA TYR A 251 13.19 18.88 45.15
C TYR A 251 12.04 17.95 44.74
N ILE A 252 12.15 17.23 43.64
CA ILE A 252 11.10 16.32 43.13
C ILE A 252 10.84 15.18 44.12
N TYR A 253 11.89 14.55 44.64
CA TYR A 253 11.74 13.32 45.42
C TYR A 253 11.68 13.55 46.94
N PHE A 254 12.28 14.62 47.44
CA PHE A 254 12.43 14.87 48.88
C PHE A 254 11.88 16.23 49.35
N GLY A 255 11.45 17.09 48.40
CA GLY A 255 10.92 18.41 48.74
C GLY A 255 11.94 19.37 49.33
N LYS A 256 13.22 19.18 49.02
CA LYS A 256 14.33 19.98 49.55
C LYS A 256 14.82 20.99 48.53
#